data_366a4d588c42b622fbb2854f8aea4d86
#
_entry.id   366a4d588c42b622fbb2854f8aea4d86
#
_cell.length_a   1.000
_cell.length_b   1.000
_cell.length_c   1.000
_cell.angle_alpha   90.00
_cell.angle_beta   90.00
_cell.angle_gamma   90.00
#
_symmetry.space_group_name_H-M   'P 1'
#
loop_
_entity.id
_entity.type
_entity.pdbx_description
1 polymer ?
#
loop_
_entity_poly.entity_id
_entity_poly.type
_entity_poly.pdbx_seq_one_letter_code
_entity_poly.pdbx_strand_id
1 'polypeptide(L)'
;MYDKQEVELDGLINRVKFFCEDRDWDQYHNPKDLAIGLSTESNELLDIFRFKSEAQMQEMMKEEKCREHISEELADVFFFVLRFAQMYEIDLEKALTDKLEKNNKKYPAEKVRGRNLKYTEYEG
;
A
#
# COMPACT_ATOMS: atom_id res chain seq x y z
N MET A 1 15.29 8.10 18.08
CA MET A 1 14.75 6.73 18.11
C MET A 1 13.34 6.76 18.70
N TYR A 2 12.38 6.17 18.06
CA TYR A 2 11.01 6.14 18.56
C TYR A 2 10.69 4.78 19.17
N ASP A 3 9.79 4.77 20.12
CA ASP A 3 9.30 3.56 20.75
C ASP A 3 8.35 2.84 19.77
N LYS A 4 8.55 1.54 19.55
CA LYS A 4 7.68 0.75 18.68
C LYS A 4 6.21 0.79 19.12
N GLN A 5 5.96 0.95 20.42
CA GLN A 5 4.60 1.02 20.96
C GLN A 5 3.87 2.31 20.57
N GLU A 6 4.62 3.36 20.21
CA GLU A 6 4.06 4.63 19.78
C GLU A 6 3.79 4.70 18.27
N VAL A 7 4.22 3.67 17.52
CA VAL A 7 4.11 3.67 16.07
C VAL A 7 2.95 2.79 15.63
N GLU A 8 1.75 3.20 16.02
CA GLU A 8 0.53 2.65 15.47
C GLU A 8 0.17 3.38 14.18
N LEU A 9 -0.83 2.89 13.47
CA LEU A 9 -1.26 3.47 12.20
C LEU A 9 -1.52 4.98 12.32
N ASP A 10 -2.25 5.39 13.34
CA ASP A 10 -2.54 6.82 13.56
C ASP A 10 -1.27 7.64 13.79
N GLY A 11 -0.30 7.07 14.47
CA GLY A 11 1.00 7.70 14.67
C GLY A 11 1.74 7.90 13.35
N LEU A 12 1.71 6.91 12.48
CA LEU A 12 2.32 7.02 11.14
C LEU A 12 1.62 8.08 10.30
N ILE A 13 0.29 8.11 10.35
CA ILE A 13 -0.51 9.11 9.63
C ILE A 13 -0.13 10.52 10.10
N ASN A 14 0.00 10.73 11.41
CA ASN A 14 0.42 12.03 11.95
C ASN A 14 1.83 12.41 11.53
N ARG A 15 2.75 11.46 11.47
CA ARG A 15 4.11 11.71 11.02
C ARG A 15 4.15 12.15 9.56
N VAL A 16 3.34 11.54 8.71
CA VAL A 16 3.20 11.94 7.32
C VAL A 16 2.60 13.34 7.21
N LYS A 17 1.59 13.63 8.01
CA LYS A 17 0.97 14.95 8.07
C LYS A 17 2.01 16.04 8.37
N PHE A 18 2.76 15.87 9.45
CA PHE A 18 3.76 16.86 9.85
C PHE A 18 4.89 16.99 8.84
N PHE A 19 5.29 15.88 8.23
CA PHE A 19 6.28 15.89 7.17
C PHE A 19 5.85 16.79 6.00
N CYS A 20 4.60 16.69 5.61
CA CYS A 20 4.03 17.48 4.51
C CYS A 20 3.81 18.94 4.92
N GLU A 21 3.32 19.19 6.14
CA GLU A 21 3.09 20.53 6.64
C GLU A 21 4.41 21.32 6.77
N ASP A 22 5.45 20.67 7.27
CA ASP A 22 6.78 21.28 7.41
C ASP A 22 7.35 21.75 6.06
N ARG A 23 6.90 21.16 4.96
CA ARG A 23 7.34 21.47 3.61
C ARG A 23 6.35 22.31 2.83
N ASP A 24 5.26 22.70 3.47
CA ASP A 24 4.18 23.49 2.86
C ASP A 24 3.61 22.80 1.62
N TRP A 25 3.46 21.48 1.69
CA TRP A 25 2.97 20.66 0.59
C TRP A 25 1.45 20.56 0.55
N ASP A 26 0.76 21.02 1.59
CA ASP A 26 -0.71 20.97 1.62
C ASP A 26 -1.32 21.67 0.42
N GLN A 27 -0.70 22.75 -0.04
CA GLN A 27 -1.17 23.52 -1.20
C GLN A 27 -1.11 22.75 -2.51
N TYR A 28 -0.28 21.71 -2.58
CA TYR A 28 -0.10 20.91 -3.81
C TYR A 28 -0.86 19.59 -3.77
N HIS A 29 -1.37 19.19 -2.63
CA HIS A 29 -2.01 17.90 -2.46
C HIS A 29 -3.53 18.01 -2.57
N ASN A 30 -4.10 17.26 -3.49
CA ASN A 30 -5.53 17.10 -3.71
C ASN A 30 -5.80 15.65 -4.11
N PRO A 31 -7.06 15.19 -4.18
CA PRO A 31 -7.33 13.77 -4.46
C PRO A 31 -6.68 13.26 -5.74
N LYS A 32 -6.74 14.03 -6.80
CA LYS A 32 -6.18 13.62 -8.10
C LYS A 32 -4.66 13.52 -8.03
N ASP A 33 -4.00 14.56 -7.50
CA ASP A 33 -2.54 14.57 -7.47
C ASP A 33 -1.98 13.53 -6.51
N LEU A 34 -2.67 13.24 -5.41
CA LEU A 34 -2.30 12.15 -4.52
C LEU A 34 -2.47 10.78 -5.19
N ALA A 35 -3.55 10.61 -5.94
CA ALA A 35 -3.77 9.37 -6.70
C ALA A 35 -2.71 9.19 -7.79
N ILE A 36 -2.30 10.27 -8.45
CA ILE A 36 -1.20 10.26 -9.42
C ILE A 36 0.11 9.83 -8.74
N GLY A 37 0.41 10.41 -7.57
CA GLY A 37 1.60 10.04 -6.80
C GLY A 37 1.59 8.57 -6.43
N LEU A 38 0.47 8.07 -5.94
CA LEU A 38 0.31 6.65 -5.60
C LEU A 38 0.56 5.77 -6.81
N SER A 39 -0.01 6.11 -7.97
CA SER A 39 0.16 5.37 -9.21
C SER A 39 1.61 5.39 -9.69
N THR A 40 2.26 6.55 -9.62
CA THR A 40 3.66 6.71 -10.03
C THR A 40 4.58 5.83 -9.17
N GLU A 41 4.40 5.85 -7.85
CA GLU A 41 5.21 5.05 -6.96
C GLU A 41 4.93 3.55 -7.13
N SER A 42 3.68 3.18 -7.40
CA SER A 42 3.34 1.80 -7.73
C SER A 42 4.06 1.32 -8.98
N ASN A 43 4.19 2.19 -9.98
CA ASN A 43 4.92 1.87 -11.21
C ASN A 43 6.43 1.74 -10.95
N GLU A 44 7.00 2.53 -10.06
CA GLU A 44 8.41 2.39 -9.70
C GLU A 44 8.67 1.06 -9.00
N LEU A 45 7.74 0.62 -8.15
CA LEU A 45 7.81 -0.70 -7.55
C LEU A 45 7.74 -1.80 -8.62
N LEU A 46 6.82 -1.65 -9.57
CA LEU A 46 6.66 -2.60 -10.69
C LEU A 46 7.93 -2.68 -11.53
N ASP A 47 8.57 -1.55 -11.81
CA ASP A 47 9.78 -1.49 -12.64
C ASP A 47 10.93 -2.30 -12.06
N ILE A 48 11.00 -2.45 -10.74
CA ILE A 48 12.03 -3.29 -10.11
C ILE A 48 11.94 -4.74 -10.62
N PHE A 49 10.72 -5.21 -10.83
CA PHE A 49 10.45 -6.61 -11.20
C PHE A 49 10.20 -6.81 -12.69
N ARG A 50 10.07 -5.72 -13.44
CA ARG A 50 9.77 -5.77 -14.86
C ARG A 50 10.86 -6.56 -15.60
N PHE A 51 10.43 -7.46 -16.46
CA PHE A 51 11.31 -8.33 -17.25
C PHE A 51 12.12 -9.33 -16.44
N LYS A 52 11.81 -9.51 -15.15
CA LYS A 52 12.51 -10.49 -14.31
C LYS A 52 11.74 -11.82 -14.32
N SER A 53 12.48 -12.92 -14.34
CA SER A 53 11.89 -14.25 -14.16
C SER A 53 11.53 -14.48 -12.69
N GLU A 54 10.72 -15.50 -12.44
CA GLU A 54 10.39 -15.86 -11.06
C GLU A 54 11.64 -16.21 -10.26
N ALA A 55 12.56 -16.96 -10.84
CA ALA A 55 13.82 -17.30 -10.18
C ALA A 55 14.64 -16.05 -9.84
N GLN A 56 14.70 -15.08 -10.76
CA GLN A 56 15.39 -13.82 -10.52
C GLN A 56 14.73 -13.03 -9.40
N MET A 57 13.41 -12.98 -9.35
CA MET A 57 12.68 -12.28 -8.29
C MET A 57 12.94 -12.91 -6.93
N GLN A 58 12.97 -14.23 -6.85
CA GLN A 58 13.28 -14.93 -5.59
C GLN A 58 14.68 -14.57 -5.08
N GLU A 59 15.65 -14.50 -5.97
CA GLU A 59 17.02 -14.11 -5.60
C GLU A 59 17.09 -12.64 -5.16
N MET A 60 16.35 -11.75 -5.87
CA MET A 60 16.29 -10.34 -5.50
C MET A 60 15.73 -10.14 -4.10
N MET A 61 14.76 -10.93 -3.71
CA MET A 61 14.17 -10.83 -2.37
C MET A 61 15.11 -11.28 -1.25
N LYS A 62 16.18 -11.99 -1.58
CA LYS A 62 17.21 -12.43 -0.62
C LYS A 62 18.37 -11.46 -0.54
N GLU A 63 18.61 -10.66 -1.58
CA GLU A 63 19.75 -9.77 -1.65
C GLU A 63 19.42 -8.47 -0.89
N GLU A 64 20.30 -8.09 0.04
CA GLU A 64 20.08 -6.99 0.97
C GLU A 64 19.75 -5.66 0.28
N LYS A 65 20.54 -5.29 -0.72
CA LYS A 65 20.35 -4.01 -1.43
C LYS A 65 19.04 -3.99 -2.21
N CYS A 66 18.66 -5.11 -2.82
CA CYS A 66 17.40 -5.21 -3.52
C CYS A 66 16.22 -5.10 -2.55
N ARG A 67 16.30 -5.79 -1.41
CA ARG A 67 15.25 -5.70 -0.38
C ARG A 67 15.12 -4.27 0.14
N GLU A 68 16.22 -3.58 0.35
CA GLU A 68 16.20 -2.19 0.79
C GLU A 68 15.49 -1.31 -0.24
N HIS A 69 15.84 -1.44 -1.51
CA HIS A 69 15.21 -0.69 -2.59
C HIS A 69 13.71 -0.98 -2.68
N ILE A 70 13.34 -2.26 -2.63
CA ILE A 70 11.94 -2.68 -2.64
C ILE A 70 11.19 -2.09 -1.45
N SER A 71 11.79 -2.11 -0.27
CA SER A 71 11.20 -1.56 0.94
C SER A 71 10.96 -0.06 0.82
N GLU A 72 11.91 0.67 0.23
CA GLU A 72 11.79 2.11 0.01
C GLU A 72 10.63 2.43 -0.95
N GLU A 73 10.55 1.71 -2.06
CA GLU A 73 9.46 1.94 -3.02
C GLU A 73 8.09 1.56 -2.44
N LEU A 74 8.05 0.49 -1.66
CA LEU A 74 6.83 0.10 -0.98
C LEU A 74 6.41 1.16 0.05
N ALA A 75 7.38 1.73 0.77
CA ALA A 75 7.14 2.82 1.71
C ALA A 75 6.60 4.06 1.00
N ASP A 76 7.11 4.37 -0.19
CA ASP A 76 6.62 5.52 -0.96
C ASP A 76 5.17 5.32 -1.39
N VAL A 77 4.78 4.11 -1.76
CA VAL A 77 3.36 3.79 -2.03
C VAL A 77 2.52 4.00 -0.78
N PHE A 78 3.00 3.49 0.34
CA PHE A 78 2.30 3.62 1.62
C PHE A 78 2.17 5.08 2.07
N PHE A 79 3.19 5.89 1.83
CA PHE A 79 3.17 7.31 2.10
C PHE A 79 1.92 7.98 1.48
N PHE A 80 1.66 7.72 0.21
CA PHE A 80 0.51 8.32 -0.47
C PHE A 80 -0.82 7.78 0.04
N VAL A 81 -0.88 6.51 0.42
CA VAL A 81 -2.08 5.95 1.06
C VAL A 81 -2.36 6.67 2.38
N LEU A 82 -1.34 6.82 3.23
CA LEU A 82 -1.47 7.49 4.52
C LEU A 82 -1.81 8.96 4.35
N ARG A 83 -1.15 9.64 3.42
CA ARG A 83 -1.40 11.06 3.17
C ARG A 83 -2.82 11.31 2.69
N PHE A 84 -3.30 10.49 1.75
CA PHE A 84 -4.67 10.61 1.24
C PHE A 84 -5.68 10.46 2.40
N ALA A 85 -5.52 9.42 3.19
CA ALA A 85 -6.39 9.16 4.32
C ALA A 85 -6.35 10.30 5.34
N GLN A 86 -5.16 10.84 5.60
CA GLN A 86 -4.97 11.92 6.54
C GLN A 86 -5.68 13.19 6.08
N MET A 87 -5.50 13.58 4.81
CA MET A 87 -6.08 14.82 4.31
C MET A 87 -7.61 14.78 4.24
N TYR A 88 -8.17 13.61 3.97
CA TYR A 88 -9.62 13.47 3.74
C TYR A 88 -10.32 12.69 4.84
N GLU A 89 -9.65 12.52 5.97
CA GLU A 89 -10.22 11.93 7.18
C GLU A 89 -10.85 10.56 6.91
N ILE A 90 -10.14 9.71 6.17
CA ILE A 90 -10.55 8.34 5.91
C ILE A 90 -9.94 7.45 6.97
N ASP A 91 -10.77 6.72 7.69
CA ASP A 91 -10.36 5.72 8.67
C ASP A 91 -9.92 4.46 7.93
N LEU A 92 -8.61 4.28 7.74
CA LEU A 92 -8.06 3.17 6.98
C LEU A 92 -8.30 1.82 7.65
N GLU A 93 -8.25 1.76 8.97
CA GLU A 93 -8.54 0.53 9.70
C GLU A 93 -9.96 0.06 9.43
N LYS A 94 -10.92 0.98 9.56
CA LYS A 94 -12.32 0.67 9.27
C LYS A 94 -12.52 0.33 7.80
N ALA A 95 -11.92 1.11 6.89
CA ALA A 95 -12.07 0.89 5.45
C ALA A 95 -11.57 -0.50 5.06
N LEU A 96 -10.40 -0.89 5.55
CA LEU A 96 -9.84 -2.21 5.25
C LEU A 96 -10.66 -3.32 5.89
N THR A 97 -11.06 -3.16 7.14
CA THR A 97 -11.89 -4.14 7.84
C THR A 97 -13.21 -4.37 7.10
N ASP A 98 -13.88 -3.30 6.71
CA ASP A 98 -15.14 -3.38 5.95
C ASP A 98 -14.93 -4.04 4.58
N LYS A 99 -13.81 -3.72 3.93
CA LYS A 99 -13.49 -4.29 2.61
C LYS A 99 -13.19 -5.78 2.71
N LEU A 100 -12.49 -6.20 3.73
CA LEU A 100 -12.22 -7.62 3.98
C LEU A 100 -13.52 -8.40 4.21
N GLU A 101 -14.48 -7.81 4.93
CA GLU A 101 -15.80 -8.40 5.12
C GLU A 101 -16.52 -8.59 3.78
N LYS A 102 -16.51 -7.56 2.94
CA LYS A 102 -17.11 -7.65 1.60
C LYS A 102 -16.43 -8.71 0.76
N ASN A 103 -15.10 -8.76 0.80
CA ASN A 103 -14.32 -9.72 0.04
C ASN A 103 -14.55 -11.14 0.56
N ASN A 104 -14.75 -11.29 1.85
CA ASN A 104 -15.07 -12.59 2.46
C ASN A 104 -16.38 -13.16 1.91
N LYS A 105 -17.34 -12.28 1.62
CA LYS A 105 -18.62 -12.67 1.00
C LYS A 105 -18.45 -13.00 -0.48
N LYS A 106 -17.62 -12.23 -1.21
CA LYS A 106 -17.36 -12.47 -2.64
C LYS A 106 -16.50 -13.70 -2.87
N TYR A 107 -15.54 -13.93 -1.99
CA TYR A 107 -14.54 -14.99 -2.11
C TYR A 107 -14.54 -15.87 -0.87
N PRO A 108 -15.64 -16.62 -0.61
CA PRO A 108 -15.68 -17.49 0.57
C PRO A 108 -14.51 -18.48 0.54
N ALA A 109 -13.78 -18.58 1.66
CA ALA A 109 -12.58 -19.41 1.75
C ALA A 109 -12.84 -20.86 1.28
N GLU A 110 -14.00 -21.39 1.59
CA GLU A 110 -14.41 -22.75 1.24
C GLU A 110 -14.47 -22.99 -0.28
N LYS A 111 -14.82 -21.92 -1.03
CA LYS A 111 -14.98 -22.02 -2.50
C LYS A 111 -13.70 -21.66 -3.26
N VAL A 112 -12.85 -20.79 -2.68
CA VAL A 112 -11.72 -20.22 -3.42
C VAL A 112 -10.36 -20.77 -3.02
N ARG A 113 -10.29 -21.56 -1.96
CA ARG A 113 -9.03 -22.07 -1.44
C ARG A 113 -8.29 -22.84 -2.55
N GLY A 114 -7.07 -22.40 -2.83
CA GLY A 114 -6.26 -22.99 -3.87
C GLY A 114 -6.64 -22.61 -5.30
N ARG A 115 -7.55 -21.64 -5.47
CA ARG A 115 -8.01 -21.18 -6.79
C ARG A 115 -7.71 -19.71 -6.98
N ASN A 116 -7.33 -19.33 -8.19
CA ASN A 116 -7.09 -17.93 -8.56
C ASN A 116 -8.11 -17.48 -9.60
N LEU A 117 -9.40 -17.50 -9.21
CA LEU A 117 -10.51 -17.17 -10.09
C LEU A 117 -11.14 -15.84 -9.65
N LYS A 118 -11.80 -15.14 -10.57
CA LYS A 118 -12.62 -13.97 -10.26
C LYS A 118 -13.89 -14.45 -9.58
N TYR A 119 -14.50 -13.59 -8.73
CA TYR A 119 -15.67 -14.01 -7.98
C TYR A 119 -16.83 -14.46 -8.88
N THR A 120 -16.95 -13.91 -10.09
CA THR A 120 -17.96 -14.32 -11.05
C THR A 120 -17.77 -15.75 -11.56
N GLU A 121 -16.58 -16.31 -11.40
CA GLU A 121 -16.26 -17.67 -11.84
C GLU A 121 -16.64 -18.72 -10.78
N TYR A 122 -16.99 -18.29 -9.58
CA TYR A 122 -17.43 -19.19 -8.49
C TYR A 122 -18.94 -19.31 -8.40
N GLU A 123 -19.66 -18.42 -9.08
CA GLU A 123 -21.11 -18.43 -9.10
C GLU A 123 -21.58 -19.50 -10.08
N GLY A 124 -21.98 -20.61 -9.54
CA GLY A 124 -22.42 -21.66 -10.43
C GLY A 124 -23.02 -22.81 -9.71
#